data_475dd5fecd600f9ecda1692f81ce1c3e
#
_entry.id   475dd5fecd600f9ecda1692f81ce1c3e
#
_cell.length_a   1.000
_cell.length_b   1.000
_cell.length_c   1.000
_cell.angle_alpha   90.00
_cell.angle_beta   90.00
_cell.angle_gamma   90.00
#
_symmetry.space_group_name_H-M   'P 1'
#
loop_
_entity.id
_entity.type
_entity.pdbx_description
1 polymer ?
#
loop_
_entity_poly.entity_id
_entity_poly.type
_entity_poly.pdbx_seq_one_letter_code
_entity_poly.pdbx_strand_id
1 'polypeptide(L)'
;MLVVIVLFGIIILVSCNKEDIYPEYYALLVENNYFEPIDSIAIDNKTKHTRIEVNNTIICKEQITRNIHELICYTHSNLRLIIQFKAISNKKQIIATIHSDGSISLR
;
A
#
# COMPACT_ATOMS: atom_id res chain seq x y z
N MET A 1 -19.09 -43.50 13.60
CA MET A 1 -18.68 -42.73 13.55
C MET A 1 -18.25 -41.96 13.58
N LEU A 2 -17.80 -41.85 13.59
CA LEU A 2 -17.28 -40.87 13.71
C LEU A 2 -17.04 -40.23 13.06
N VAL A 3 -17.03 -40.40 12.78
CA VAL A 3 -16.63 -39.57 12.33
C VAL A 3 -16.97 -38.62 12.27
N VAL A 4 -17.24 -38.57 12.63
CA VAL A 4 -17.29 -37.55 12.67
C VAL A 4 -16.93 -36.74 13.02
N ILE A 5 -16.59 -36.96 13.28
CA ILE A 5 -16.08 -36.09 13.56
C ILE A 5 -15.46 -35.51 13.06
N VAL A 6 -15.40 -36.09 12.84
CA VAL A 6 -14.78 -35.37 12.48
C VAL A 6 -15.06 -34.73 11.76
N LEU A 7 -15.57 -34.90 11.70
CA LEU A 7 -15.72 -34.21 11.11
C LEU A 7 -16.04 -33.16 11.37
N PHE A 8 -16.14 -33.17 12.09
CA PHE A 8 -16.16 -32.14 12.40
C PHE A 8 -15.47 -31.35 12.69
N GLY A 9 -15.32 -31.65 13.09
CA GLY A 9 -14.52 -30.74 13.77
C GLY A 9 -13.61 -30.04 12.93
N ILE A 10 -13.26 -30.51 12.02
CA ILE A 10 -12.42 -29.98 11.15
C ILE A 10 -12.82 -28.81 10.57
N ILE A 11 -13.94 -28.75 10.27
CA ILE A 11 -14.38 -27.70 9.63
C ILE A 11 -14.29 -26.45 10.25
N ILE A 12 -14.46 -26.43 11.42
CA ILE A 12 -14.44 -25.27 12.08
C ILE A 12 -13.36 -24.40 11.99
N LEU A 13 -12.27 -24.91 12.01
CA LEU A 13 -11.15 -24.12 12.01
C LEU A 13 -11.04 -23.15 11.00
N VAL A 14 -11.56 -23.40 9.96
CA VAL A 14 -11.39 -22.54 8.87
C VAL A 14 -11.92 -21.21 9.03
N SER A 15 -12.99 -21.06 9.66
CA SER A 15 -13.61 -19.75 9.68
C SER A 15 -12.84 -18.75 10.47
N CYS A 16 -12.03 -19.18 11.38
CA CYS A 16 -11.38 -18.24 12.23
C CYS A 16 -10.39 -17.36 11.59
N ASN A 17 -9.87 -17.73 10.49
CA ASN A 17 -8.80 -16.95 9.88
C ASN A 17 -9.21 -16.07 8.76
N LYS A 18 -10.47 -16.03 8.45
CA LYS A 18 -10.88 -15.33 7.26
C LYS A 18 -10.75 -13.83 7.34
N GLU A 19 -10.91 -13.29 8.51
CA GLU A 19 -10.83 -11.86 8.61
C GLU A 19 -9.44 -11.34 8.48
N ASP A 20 -8.43 -12.18 8.64
CA ASP A 20 -7.06 -11.76 8.59
C ASP A 20 -6.37 -12.09 7.30
N ILE A 21 -7.14 -12.31 6.24
CA ILE A 21 -6.56 -12.66 4.95
C ILE A 21 -6.06 -11.41 4.27
N TYR A 22 -4.79 -11.43 3.91
CA TYR A 22 -4.18 -10.37 3.13
C TYR A 22 -3.80 -10.93 1.76
N PRO A 23 -3.97 -10.18 0.70
CA PRO A 23 -3.43 -10.60 -0.60
C PRO A 23 -1.91 -10.59 -0.53
N GLU A 24 -1.26 -11.33 -1.42
CA GLU A 24 0.19 -11.40 -1.44
C GLU A 24 0.82 -10.07 -1.82
N TYR A 25 0.19 -9.36 -2.74
CA TYR A 25 0.66 -8.07 -3.22
C TYR A 25 -0.48 -7.06 -3.22
N TYR A 26 -0.12 -5.81 -3.14
CA TYR A 26 -1.07 -4.73 -3.31
C TYR A 26 -0.54 -3.75 -4.34
N ALA A 27 -1.43 -3.00 -4.96
CA ALA A 27 -1.06 -1.91 -5.85
C ALA A 27 -1.04 -0.62 -5.05
N LEU A 28 0.10 0.08 -5.06
CA LEU A 28 0.18 1.41 -4.48
C LEU A 28 0.12 2.40 -5.64
N LEU A 29 -0.94 3.19 -5.68
CA LEU A 29 -1.09 4.22 -6.67
C LEU A 29 -0.63 5.52 -6.04
N VAL A 30 0.25 6.25 -6.71
CA VAL A 30 0.73 7.54 -6.21
C VAL A 30 0.24 8.60 -7.19
N GLU A 31 -0.69 9.45 -6.71
CA GLU A 31 -1.28 10.53 -7.49
C GLU A 31 -0.59 11.83 -7.14
N ASN A 32 -0.03 12.52 -8.12
CA ASN A 32 0.65 13.78 -7.90
C ASN A 32 -0.26 14.97 -8.19
N ASN A 33 -0.91 15.49 -7.15
CA ASN A 33 -1.67 16.73 -7.24
C ASN A 33 -0.88 17.91 -6.63
N TYR A 34 0.41 17.72 -6.46
CA TYR A 34 1.31 18.76 -5.99
C TYR A 34 1.64 19.69 -7.17
N PHE A 35 2.15 20.86 -6.90
CA PHE A 35 2.34 21.87 -7.95
C PHE A 35 3.58 21.65 -8.82
N GLU A 36 4.42 20.70 -8.50
CA GLU A 36 5.60 20.38 -9.30
C GLU A 36 5.76 18.87 -9.47
N PRO A 37 6.58 18.41 -10.41
CA PRO A 37 6.80 16.98 -10.58
C PRO A 37 7.45 16.35 -9.38
N ILE A 38 7.20 15.06 -9.20
CA ILE A 38 7.91 14.22 -8.23
C ILE A 38 9.00 13.50 -9.02
N ASP A 39 10.25 13.74 -8.69
CA ASP A 39 11.35 13.18 -9.45
C ASP A 39 11.55 11.69 -9.19
N SER A 40 11.33 11.26 -7.97
CA SER A 40 11.42 9.85 -7.63
C SER A 40 10.64 9.57 -6.34
N ILE A 41 10.40 8.30 -6.09
CA ILE A 41 9.78 7.88 -4.84
C ILE A 41 10.61 6.77 -4.23
N ALA A 42 10.51 6.59 -2.92
CA ALA A 42 11.11 5.48 -2.22
C ALA A 42 10.05 4.82 -1.36
N ILE A 43 9.96 3.50 -1.44
CA ILE A 43 9.05 2.73 -0.61
C ILE A 43 9.91 1.82 0.25
N ASP A 44 9.80 1.98 1.57
CA ASP A 44 10.60 1.21 2.54
C ASP A 44 12.09 1.27 2.23
N ASN A 45 12.59 2.47 1.93
CA ASN A 45 13.98 2.74 1.60
C ASN A 45 14.45 2.15 0.25
N LYS A 46 13.53 1.68 -0.57
CA LYS A 46 13.87 1.22 -1.91
C LYS A 46 13.44 2.27 -2.91
N THR A 47 14.42 2.88 -3.54
CA THR A 47 14.15 3.96 -4.48
C THR A 47 13.58 3.41 -5.79
N LYS A 48 12.51 4.03 -6.24
CA LYS A 48 11.92 3.77 -7.56
C LYS A 48 12.18 5.01 -8.40
N HIS A 49 12.97 4.86 -9.44
CA HIS A 49 13.34 6.01 -10.29
C HIS A 49 12.24 6.32 -11.29
N THR A 50 11.10 6.71 -10.79
CA THR A 50 9.96 7.02 -11.63
C THR A 50 9.52 8.44 -11.38
N ARG A 51 9.54 9.25 -12.42
CA ARG A 51 9.08 10.62 -12.33
C ARG A 51 7.57 10.66 -12.50
N ILE A 52 6.90 11.45 -11.67
CA ILE A 52 5.46 11.62 -11.75
C ILE A 52 5.19 13.07 -12.06
N GLU A 53 4.67 13.33 -13.26
CA GLU A 53 4.32 14.69 -13.66
C GLU A 53 3.10 15.17 -12.87
N VAL A 54 2.90 16.47 -12.84
CA VAL A 54 1.75 17.06 -12.16
C VAL A 54 0.46 16.48 -12.74
N ASN A 55 -0.46 16.10 -11.88
CA ASN A 55 -1.76 15.51 -12.22
C ASN A 55 -1.69 14.10 -12.82
N ASN A 56 -0.55 13.47 -12.72
CA ASN A 56 -0.40 12.08 -13.18
C ASN A 56 -0.35 11.12 -12.01
N THR A 57 -0.58 9.84 -12.32
CA THR A 57 -0.59 8.77 -11.33
C THR A 57 0.30 7.64 -11.82
N ILE A 58 1.07 7.06 -10.93
CA ILE A 58 1.81 5.84 -11.24
C ILE A 58 1.32 4.71 -10.36
N ILE A 59 1.57 3.49 -10.78
CA ILE A 59 1.18 2.28 -10.05
C ILE A 59 2.43 1.49 -9.72
N CYS A 60 2.59 1.15 -8.44
CA CYS A 60 3.65 0.29 -7.96
C CYS A 60 3.04 -0.97 -7.35
N LYS A 61 3.59 -2.13 -7.70
CA LYS A 61 3.14 -3.37 -7.10
C LYS A 61 4.08 -3.71 -5.97
N GLU A 62 3.57 -3.83 -4.76
CA GLU A 62 4.37 -4.05 -3.57
C GLU A 62 3.93 -5.28 -2.81
N GLN A 63 4.88 -5.95 -2.19
CA GLN A 63 4.56 -7.11 -1.35
C GLN A 63 3.94 -6.65 -0.05
N ILE A 64 2.87 -7.33 0.37
CA ILE A 64 2.22 -6.99 1.61
C ILE A 64 2.97 -7.58 2.78
N THR A 65 3.21 -6.75 3.79
CA THR A 65 3.67 -7.19 5.09
C THR A 65 2.77 -6.58 6.14
N ARG A 66 2.87 -7.06 7.37
CA ARG A 66 2.08 -6.51 8.47
C ARG A 66 2.75 -5.34 9.15
N ASN A 67 3.93 -4.96 8.68
CA ASN A 67 4.67 -3.86 9.26
C ASN A 67 4.19 -2.52 8.73
N ILE A 68 4.66 -1.45 9.33
CA ILE A 68 4.42 -0.11 8.82
C ILE A 68 5.34 0.10 7.63
N HIS A 69 4.77 0.60 6.55
CA HIS A 69 5.50 0.96 5.35
C HIS A 69 5.69 2.46 5.28
N GLU A 70 6.73 2.90 4.60
CA GLU A 70 6.99 4.32 4.43
C GLU A 70 7.07 4.67 2.96
N LEU A 71 6.39 5.72 2.57
CA LEU A 71 6.49 6.28 1.23
C LEU A 71 7.14 7.65 1.33
N ILE A 72 8.21 7.86 0.58
CA ILE A 72 8.89 9.15 0.49
C ILE A 72 8.82 9.60 -0.95
N CYS A 73 8.35 10.82 -1.17
CA CYS A 73 8.29 11.42 -2.49
C CYS A 73 9.30 12.56 -2.55
N TYR A 74 10.23 12.50 -3.51
CA TYR A 74 11.24 13.53 -3.68
C TYR A 74 10.79 14.46 -4.79
N THR A 75 10.52 15.71 -4.43
CA THR A 75 10.01 16.68 -5.39
C THR A 75 11.14 17.22 -6.27
N HIS A 76 10.76 17.88 -7.34
CA HIS A 76 11.73 18.48 -8.26
C HIS A 76 12.57 19.56 -7.55
N SER A 77 12.04 20.22 -6.55
CA SER A 77 12.79 21.22 -5.79
C SER A 77 13.49 20.62 -4.55
N ASN A 78 13.65 19.29 -4.52
CA ASN A 78 14.38 18.57 -3.48
C ASN A 78 13.73 18.53 -2.10
N LEU A 79 12.43 18.70 -2.03
CA LEU A 79 11.71 18.48 -0.78
C LEU A 79 11.39 17.01 -0.64
N ARG A 80 11.26 16.55 0.59
CA ARG A 80 10.87 15.16 0.88
C ARG A 80 9.50 15.16 1.52
N LEU A 81 8.55 14.52 0.87
CA LEU A 81 7.19 14.39 1.39
C LEU A 81 7.02 12.96 1.85
N ILE A 82 6.68 12.76 3.11
CA ILE A 82 6.73 11.43 3.73
C ILE A 82 5.40 11.06 4.35
N ILE A 83 5.01 9.81 4.17
CA ILE A 83 3.86 9.26 4.90
C ILE A 83 4.15 7.82 5.29
N GLN A 84 3.65 7.42 6.45
CA GLN A 84 3.72 6.03 6.89
C GLN A 84 2.33 5.42 6.79
N PHE A 85 2.25 4.16 6.43
CA PHE A 85 0.98 3.48 6.26
C PHE A 85 1.11 1.97 6.53
N LYS A 86 -0.04 1.34 6.75
CA LYS A 86 -0.10 -0.11 6.91
C LYS A 86 -0.99 -0.69 5.82
N ALA A 87 -0.65 -1.89 5.38
CA ALA A 87 -1.54 -2.63 4.49
C ALA A 87 -2.84 -2.95 5.24
N ILE A 88 -3.95 -2.93 4.51
CA ILE A 88 -5.26 -3.19 5.07
C ILE A 88 -5.73 -4.54 4.59
N SER A 89 -6.22 -5.37 5.52
CA SER A 89 -6.74 -6.69 5.18
C SER A 89 -7.80 -6.60 4.09
N ASN A 90 -7.72 -7.50 3.13
CA ASN A 90 -8.65 -7.58 2.00
C ASN A 90 -8.60 -6.39 1.04
N LYS A 91 -7.67 -5.48 1.20
CA LYS A 91 -7.55 -4.36 0.31
C LYS A 91 -6.37 -4.56 -0.61
N LYS A 92 -6.62 -4.63 -1.90
CA LYS A 92 -5.58 -4.86 -2.89
C LYS A 92 -5.02 -3.59 -3.49
N GLN A 93 -5.57 -2.44 -3.14
CA GLN A 93 -5.17 -1.18 -3.72
C GLN A 93 -5.15 -0.09 -2.67
N ILE A 94 -4.09 0.67 -2.64
CA ILE A 94 -3.94 1.82 -1.75
C ILE A 94 -3.60 3.00 -2.63
N ILE A 95 -4.30 4.11 -2.46
CA ILE A 95 -4.07 5.31 -3.26
C ILE A 95 -3.48 6.38 -2.35
N ALA A 96 -2.27 6.80 -2.67
CA ALA A 96 -1.60 7.89 -1.97
C ALA A 96 -1.70 9.13 -2.84
N THR A 97 -2.36 10.15 -2.35
CA THR A 97 -2.55 11.40 -3.08
C THR A 97 -1.69 12.48 -2.46
N ILE A 98 -0.78 13.07 -3.25
CA ILE A 98 0.05 14.16 -2.81
C ILE A 98 -0.70 15.44 -3.13
N HIS A 99 -1.08 16.17 -2.09
CA HIS A 99 -1.89 17.38 -2.24
C HIS A 99 -1.04 18.60 -2.52
N SER A 100 -1.66 19.70 -2.91
CA SER A 100 -0.95 20.93 -3.26
C SER A 100 -0.18 21.52 -2.10
N ASP A 101 -0.56 21.23 -0.87
CA ASP A 101 0.16 21.71 0.31
C ASP A 101 1.30 20.78 0.73
N GLY A 102 1.54 19.70 -0.01
CA GLY A 102 2.58 18.74 0.32
C GLY A 102 2.14 17.62 1.25
N SER A 103 0.92 17.64 1.74
CA SER A 103 0.42 16.54 2.55
C SER A 103 0.07 15.35 1.67
N ILE A 104 0.11 14.15 2.23
CA ILE A 104 -0.23 12.93 1.51
C ILE A 104 -1.37 12.26 2.25
N SER A 105 -2.45 11.98 1.54
CA SER A 105 -3.57 11.22 2.11
C SER A 105 -3.64 9.84 1.48
N LEU A 106 -4.22 8.89 2.22
CA LEU A 106 -4.36 7.52 1.76
C LEU A 106 -5.82 7.12 1.74
N ARG A 107 -6.19 6.29 0.78
CA ARG A 107 -7.55 5.74 0.72
C ARG A 107 -7.58 4.37 0.03
#